data_7c735e8666954750867807e1995f9584
#
_entry.id   7c735e8666954750867807e1995f9584
#
_cell.length_a   1.000
_cell.length_b   1.000
_cell.length_c   1.000
_cell.angle_alpha   90.00
_cell.angle_beta   90.00
_cell.angle_gamma   90.00
#
_symmetry.space_group_name_H-M   'P 1'
#
loop_
_entity.id
_entity.type
_entity.pdbx_description
1 polymer ?
#
loop_
_entity_poly.entity_id
_entity_poly.type
_entity_poly.pdbx_seq_one_letter_code
_entity_poly.pdbx_strand_id
1 'polypeptide(L)'
;MHVCGFCEWCLRSSGVRGSEMQAEENNQMEEKNMSVISMKQLLEAGVHFGHQTRRWNPKMAPYIYTERNGIYIIDLQKSVGKVDEAYKAVADIAAEGGTILFVGTKKQAQDAIKTEAERCGMYYVNERWLGGMLTNFKTIQSRIARLKAIEKMSEDGTFDVLPKKEVIELKKEWEKLEKNLGGIKEM
;
A
#
# COMPACT_ATOMS: atom_id res chain seq x y z
N MET A 1 -41.78 -19.36 -63.53
CA MET A 1 -41.23 -18.10 -63.02
C MET A 1 -40.74 -18.35 -61.61
N HIS A 2 -39.44 -18.61 -61.48
CA HIS A 2 -38.77 -18.81 -60.19
C HIS A 2 -38.37 -17.44 -59.65
N VAL A 3 -38.80 -17.06 -58.45
CA VAL A 3 -38.27 -15.90 -57.75
C VAL A 3 -37.55 -16.38 -56.50
N CYS A 4 -36.34 -15.97 -56.43
CA CYS A 4 -35.23 -16.35 -55.60
C CYS A 4 -35.46 -16.20 -54.09
N GLY A 5 -35.36 -17.31 -53.31
CA GLY A 5 -35.38 -17.33 -51.88
C GLY A 5 -34.01 -17.02 -51.25
N PHE A 6 -33.39 -15.89 -51.60
CA PHE A 6 -32.04 -15.57 -51.14
C PHE A 6 -31.92 -14.32 -50.28
N CYS A 7 -33.07 -13.71 -49.86
CA CYS A 7 -33.02 -12.43 -49.19
C CYS A 7 -33.37 -12.45 -47.69
N GLU A 8 -33.85 -13.58 -47.12
CA GLU A 8 -34.21 -13.61 -45.71
C GLU A 8 -33.10 -14.12 -44.77
N TRP A 9 -32.09 -14.81 -45.33
CA TRP A 9 -30.97 -15.34 -44.54
C TRP A 9 -29.87 -14.28 -44.27
N CYS A 10 -29.77 -13.24 -45.12
CA CYS A 10 -28.74 -12.20 -44.99
C CYS A 10 -29.12 -11.11 -43.93
N LEU A 11 -30.38 -10.98 -43.55
CA LEU A 11 -30.83 -9.96 -42.56
C LEU A 11 -30.82 -10.48 -41.13
N ARG A 12 -30.69 -11.79 -40.89
CA ARG A 12 -30.57 -12.37 -39.54
C ARG A 12 -29.17 -12.46 -39.02
N SER A 13 -28.16 -12.42 -39.87
CA SER A 13 -26.74 -12.57 -39.45
C SER A 13 -26.03 -11.27 -39.10
N SER A 14 -26.64 -10.11 -39.45
CA SER A 14 -26.05 -8.80 -39.16
C SER A 14 -26.49 -8.20 -37.80
N GLY A 15 -27.63 -8.65 -37.28
CA GLY A 15 -28.15 -8.13 -35.98
C GLY A 15 -27.47 -8.77 -34.75
N VAL A 16 -27.11 -10.04 -34.84
CA VAL A 16 -26.54 -10.78 -33.70
C VAL A 16 -25.08 -10.40 -33.48
N ARG A 17 -24.29 -10.18 -34.53
CA ARG A 17 -22.89 -9.75 -34.40
C ARG A 17 -22.72 -8.33 -33.87
N GLY A 18 -23.66 -7.44 -34.15
CA GLY A 18 -23.63 -6.06 -33.64
C GLY A 18 -23.90 -5.98 -32.13
N SER A 19 -24.79 -6.83 -31.61
CA SER A 19 -25.09 -6.89 -30.16
C SER A 19 -23.99 -7.58 -29.35
N GLU A 20 -23.32 -8.57 -29.92
CA GLU A 20 -22.16 -9.23 -29.27
C GLU A 20 -20.93 -8.32 -29.25
N MET A 21 -20.65 -7.61 -30.33
CA MET A 21 -19.55 -6.63 -30.35
C MET A 21 -19.81 -5.44 -29.40
N GLN A 22 -21.04 -4.95 -29.30
CA GLN A 22 -21.40 -3.91 -28.34
C GLN A 22 -21.37 -4.40 -26.88
N ALA A 23 -21.69 -5.66 -26.64
CA ALA A 23 -21.56 -6.28 -25.32
C ALA A 23 -20.09 -6.48 -24.92
N GLU A 24 -19.22 -6.86 -25.88
CA GLU A 24 -17.78 -6.98 -25.66
C GLU A 24 -17.10 -5.61 -25.46
N GLU A 25 -17.50 -4.59 -26.23
CA GLU A 25 -17.01 -3.21 -26.04
C GLU A 25 -17.49 -2.61 -24.71
N ASN A 26 -18.71 -2.86 -24.30
CA ASN A 26 -19.22 -2.42 -22.98
C ASN A 26 -18.53 -3.18 -21.85
N ASN A 27 -18.28 -4.48 -21.96
CA ASN A 27 -17.51 -5.25 -20.97
C ASN A 27 -16.06 -4.77 -20.88
N GLN A 28 -15.41 -4.46 -22.01
CA GLN A 28 -14.05 -3.89 -22.03
C GLN A 28 -14.00 -2.45 -21.48
N MET A 29 -15.10 -1.67 -21.62
CA MET A 29 -15.22 -0.35 -20.98
C MET A 29 -15.49 -0.46 -19.48
N GLU A 30 -16.25 -1.45 -19.03
CA GLU A 30 -16.45 -1.73 -17.60
C GLU A 30 -15.19 -2.26 -16.93
N GLU A 31 -14.43 -3.12 -17.58
CA GLU A 31 -13.12 -3.57 -17.08
C GLU A 31 -12.09 -2.43 -17.02
N LYS A 32 -12.14 -1.47 -17.94
CA LYS A 32 -11.26 -0.31 -17.98
C LYS A 32 -11.57 0.75 -16.92
N ASN A 33 -12.76 0.71 -16.31
CA ASN A 33 -13.24 1.65 -15.29
C ASN A 33 -13.37 1.05 -13.89
N MET A 34 -12.91 -0.17 -13.64
CA MET A 34 -12.88 -0.70 -12.27
C MET A 34 -11.78 0.00 -11.50
N SER A 35 -12.15 0.99 -10.71
CA SER A 35 -11.25 1.57 -9.70
C SER A 35 -10.79 0.48 -8.73
N VAL A 36 -9.51 0.52 -8.35
CA VAL A 36 -8.87 -0.46 -7.42
C VAL A 36 -9.65 -0.58 -6.11
N ILE A 37 -10.25 0.52 -5.66
CA ILE A 37 -11.06 0.59 -4.43
C ILE A 37 -12.38 1.29 -4.74
N SER A 38 -13.49 0.67 -4.32
CA SER A 38 -14.82 1.29 -4.47
C SER A 38 -15.05 2.39 -3.44
N MET A 39 -15.82 3.41 -3.81
CA MET A 39 -16.22 4.48 -2.89
C MET A 39 -16.95 3.94 -1.64
N LYS A 40 -17.72 2.86 -1.79
CA LYS A 40 -18.43 2.21 -0.69
C LYS A 40 -17.47 1.66 0.36
N GLN A 41 -16.40 0.99 -0.06
CA GLN A 41 -15.37 0.47 0.83
C GLN A 41 -14.65 1.59 1.61
N LEU A 42 -14.37 2.73 0.95
CA LEU A 42 -13.77 3.89 1.61
C LEU A 42 -14.71 4.51 2.66
N LEU A 43 -16.01 4.55 2.39
CA LEU A 43 -17.03 5.02 3.35
C LEU A 43 -17.13 4.09 4.56
N GLU A 44 -17.19 2.78 4.34
CA GLU A 44 -17.25 1.75 5.40
C GLU A 44 -16.00 1.78 6.27
N ALA A 45 -14.82 2.01 5.69
CA ALA A 45 -13.56 2.17 6.42
C ALA A 45 -13.43 3.52 7.15
N GLY A 46 -14.38 4.45 6.99
CA GLY A 46 -14.36 5.75 7.64
C GLY A 46 -13.29 6.72 7.15
N VAL A 47 -12.74 6.53 5.96
CA VAL A 47 -11.65 7.35 5.40
C VAL A 47 -12.08 8.78 5.07
N HIS A 48 -13.39 9.04 4.98
CA HIS A 48 -13.95 10.35 4.72
C HIS A 48 -13.83 11.34 5.89
N PHE A 49 -13.54 10.86 7.10
CA PHE A 49 -13.34 11.74 8.26
C PHE A 49 -11.96 12.41 8.21
N GLY A 50 -11.97 13.74 8.17
CA GLY A 50 -10.77 14.56 8.25
C GLY A 50 -10.45 15.01 9.68
N HIS A 51 -9.83 16.16 9.81
CA HIS A 51 -9.47 16.76 11.10
C HIS A 51 -10.54 17.75 11.56
N GLN A 52 -10.48 18.11 12.84
CA GLN A 52 -11.31 19.19 13.41
C GLN A 52 -11.06 20.51 12.68
N THR A 53 -12.09 21.34 12.54
CA THR A 53 -12.04 22.62 11.81
C THR A 53 -10.97 23.59 12.31
N ARG A 54 -10.67 23.60 13.61
CA ARG A 54 -9.59 24.42 14.17
C ARG A 54 -8.18 24.04 13.70
N ARG A 55 -7.99 22.84 13.11
CA ARG A 55 -6.75 22.36 12.52
C ARG A 55 -6.75 22.53 11.00
N TRP A 56 -7.45 23.53 10.51
CA TRP A 56 -7.55 23.80 9.10
C TRP A 56 -6.20 24.10 8.45
N ASN A 57 -6.01 23.58 7.24
CA ASN A 57 -4.84 23.85 6.41
C ASN A 57 -5.31 24.34 5.03
N PRO A 58 -4.88 25.52 4.58
CA PRO A 58 -5.26 26.07 3.28
C PRO A 58 -4.97 25.13 2.09
N LYS A 59 -3.90 24.35 2.16
CA LYS A 59 -3.53 23.39 1.12
C LYS A 59 -4.53 22.22 0.98
N MET A 60 -5.33 21.95 2.00
CA MET A 60 -6.36 20.91 1.99
C MET A 60 -7.72 21.42 1.49
N ALA A 61 -7.91 22.72 1.34
CA ALA A 61 -9.17 23.31 0.89
C ALA A 61 -9.75 22.65 -0.39
N PRO A 62 -8.97 22.34 -1.44
CA PRO A 62 -9.48 21.70 -2.66
C PRO A 62 -10.00 20.27 -2.46
N TYR A 63 -9.63 19.60 -1.36
CA TYR A 63 -9.94 18.19 -1.07
C TYR A 63 -11.05 18.02 -0.04
N ILE A 64 -11.52 19.12 0.54
CA ILE A 64 -12.60 19.12 1.54
C ILE A 64 -13.93 19.25 0.80
N TYR A 65 -14.86 18.31 1.06
CA TYR A 65 -16.20 18.35 0.51
C TYR A 65 -17.09 19.30 1.32
N THR A 66 -17.15 19.12 2.63
CA THR A 66 -17.98 19.93 3.55
C THR A 66 -17.48 19.82 4.98
N GLU A 67 -18.10 20.63 5.87
CA GLU A 67 -17.91 20.55 7.32
C GLU A 67 -19.19 19.99 7.97
N ARG A 68 -19.03 19.07 8.91
CA ARG A 68 -20.13 18.54 9.72
C ARG A 68 -19.68 18.29 11.15
N ASN A 69 -20.43 18.81 12.11
CA ASN A 69 -20.16 18.66 13.54
C ASN A 69 -18.71 19.10 13.95
N GLY A 70 -18.18 20.15 13.34
CA GLY A 70 -16.83 20.64 13.63
C GLY A 70 -15.69 19.75 13.08
N ILE A 71 -16.00 18.84 12.16
CA ILE A 71 -15.04 17.96 11.49
C ILE A 71 -15.18 18.13 9.98
N TYR A 72 -14.06 18.25 9.27
CA TYR A 72 -14.08 18.28 7.82
C TYR A 72 -14.31 16.88 7.24
N ILE A 73 -15.08 16.82 6.17
CA ILE A 73 -15.34 15.61 5.39
C ILE A 73 -14.53 15.72 4.10
N ILE A 74 -13.73 14.71 3.82
CA ILE A 74 -12.86 14.63 2.64
C ILE A 74 -13.67 14.17 1.43
N ASP A 75 -13.39 14.75 0.26
CA ASP A 75 -13.99 14.37 -1.01
C ASP A 75 -13.44 13.00 -1.49
N LEU A 76 -14.25 11.96 -1.35
CA LEU A 76 -13.86 10.61 -1.73
C LEU A 76 -13.75 10.39 -3.24
N GLN A 77 -14.45 11.17 -4.06
CA GLN A 77 -14.33 11.05 -5.52
C GLN A 77 -12.91 11.36 -5.97
N LYS A 78 -12.34 12.43 -5.42
CA LYS A 78 -10.93 12.77 -5.67
C LYS A 78 -9.97 11.73 -5.08
N SER A 79 -10.31 11.15 -3.93
CA SER A 79 -9.49 10.13 -3.28
C SER A 79 -9.40 8.86 -4.12
N VAL A 80 -10.50 8.39 -4.70
CA VAL A 80 -10.52 7.21 -5.59
C VAL A 80 -9.58 7.43 -6.79
N GLY A 81 -9.72 8.57 -7.48
CA GLY A 81 -8.85 8.88 -8.62
C GLY A 81 -7.36 8.93 -8.25
N LYS A 82 -7.03 9.47 -7.05
CA LYS A 82 -5.64 9.51 -6.57
C LYS A 82 -5.11 8.14 -6.15
N VAL A 83 -5.96 7.25 -5.68
CA VAL A 83 -5.56 5.86 -5.39
C VAL A 83 -5.24 5.12 -6.69
N ASP A 84 -6.05 5.29 -7.75
CA ASP A 84 -5.78 4.67 -9.04
C ASP A 84 -4.48 5.19 -9.69
N GLU A 85 -4.21 6.50 -9.59
CA GLU A 85 -2.92 7.08 -10.02
C GLU A 85 -1.74 6.48 -9.24
N ALA A 86 -1.86 6.38 -7.92
CA ALA A 86 -0.83 5.82 -7.06
C ALA A 86 -0.60 4.33 -7.34
N TYR A 87 -1.68 3.56 -7.56
CA TYR A 87 -1.59 2.16 -7.90
C TYR A 87 -0.81 1.94 -9.21
N LYS A 88 -1.13 2.72 -10.25
CA LYS A 88 -0.40 2.64 -11.53
C LYS A 88 1.08 2.94 -11.36
N ALA A 89 1.43 4.01 -10.65
CA ALA A 89 2.82 4.38 -10.40
C ALA A 89 3.60 3.28 -9.65
N VAL A 90 2.97 2.65 -8.65
CA VAL A 90 3.59 1.53 -7.90
C VAL A 90 3.71 0.28 -8.78
N ALA A 91 2.70 -0.01 -9.61
CA ALA A 91 2.72 -1.14 -10.52
C ALA A 91 3.84 -1.00 -11.57
N ASP A 92 4.04 0.19 -12.11
CA ASP A 92 5.11 0.48 -13.08
C ASP A 92 6.49 0.24 -12.45
N ILE A 93 6.73 0.76 -11.23
CA ILE A 93 7.98 0.54 -10.48
C ILE A 93 8.20 -0.95 -10.19
N ALA A 94 7.14 -1.67 -9.82
CA ALA A 94 7.23 -3.10 -9.54
C ALA A 94 7.52 -3.91 -10.83
N ALA A 95 6.95 -3.52 -11.97
CA ALA A 95 7.21 -4.13 -13.27
C ALA A 95 8.68 -3.95 -13.72
N GLU A 96 9.29 -2.82 -13.39
CA GLU A 96 10.71 -2.55 -13.61
C GLU A 96 11.65 -3.29 -12.64
N GLY A 97 11.10 -4.06 -11.69
CA GLY A 97 11.87 -4.75 -10.65
C GLY A 97 12.37 -3.85 -9.53
N GLY A 98 11.74 -2.68 -9.36
CA GLY A 98 12.09 -1.72 -8.32
C GLY A 98 11.74 -2.21 -6.91
N THR A 99 12.50 -1.75 -5.92
CA THR A 99 12.27 -2.08 -4.50
C THR A 99 11.39 -1.03 -3.84
N ILE A 100 10.39 -1.49 -3.10
CA ILE A 100 9.40 -0.62 -2.43
C ILE A 100 9.61 -0.70 -0.91
N LEU A 101 9.70 0.46 -0.27
CA LEU A 101 9.75 0.58 1.18
C LEU A 101 8.41 1.08 1.72
N PHE A 102 7.71 0.23 2.46
CA PHE A 102 6.45 0.59 3.12
C PHE A 102 6.71 1.29 4.45
N VAL A 103 6.12 2.48 4.63
CA VAL A 103 6.29 3.27 5.86
C VAL A 103 4.93 3.59 6.47
N GLY A 104 4.72 3.18 7.72
CA GLY A 104 3.50 3.50 8.45
C GLY A 104 3.68 3.43 9.94
N THR A 105 3.97 4.57 10.53
CA THR A 105 4.26 4.72 11.97
C THR A 105 3.02 4.96 12.83
N LYS A 106 1.84 5.11 12.20
CA LYS A 106 0.58 5.29 12.92
C LYS A 106 0.10 3.96 13.51
N LYS A 107 -0.26 3.92 14.79
CA LYS A 107 -0.65 2.68 15.49
C LYS A 107 -1.68 1.84 14.74
N GLN A 108 -2.66 2.48 14.09
CA GLN A 108 -3.71 1.79 13.33
C GLN A 108 -3.21 1.14 12.04
N ALA A 109 -2.05 1.59 11.50
CA ALA A 109 -1.49 1.11 10.25
C ALA A 109 -0.34 0.11 10.43
N GLN A 110 0.26 0.04 11.64
CA GLN A 110 1.47 -0.74 11.90
C GLN A 110 1.34 -2.21 11.51
N ASP A 111 0.27 -2.86 11.98
CA ASP A 111 0.06 -4.29 11.75
C ASP A 111 -0.30 -4.58 10.29
N ALA A 112 -1.16 -3.75 9.68
CA ALA A 112 -1.54 -3.90 8.28
C ALA A 112 -0.32 -3.76 7.35
N ILE A 113 0.53 -2.76 7.58
CA ILE A 113 1.72 -2.53 6.77
C ILE A 113 2.72 -3.67 6.92
N LYS A 114 2.95 -4.18 8.14
CA LYS A 114 3.82 -5.32 8.37
C LYS A 114 3.33 -6.54 7.61
N THR A 115 2.07 -6.91 7.77
CA THR A 115 1.46 -8.08 7.13
C THR A 115 1.54 -8.01 5.61
N GLU A 116 1.18 -6.87 5.02
CA GLU A 116 1.19 -6.71 3.57
C GLU A 116 2.60 -6.63 2.98
N ALA A 117 3.54 -5.99 3.67
CA ALA A 117 4.93 -5.94 3.23
C ALA A 117 5.60 -7.33 3.28
N GLU A 118 5.36 -8.10 4.34
CA GLU A 118 5.85 -9.49 4.44
C GLU A 118 5.22 -10.37 3.35
N ARG A 119 3.93 -10.19 3.04
CA ARG A 119 3.25 -10.89 1.95
C ARG A 119 3.89 -10.61 0.58
N CYS A 120 4.31 -9.37 0.33
CA CYS A 120 4.95 -8.96 -0.91
C CYS A 120 6.46 -9.23 -0.94
N GLY A 121 7.10 -9.62 0.16
CA GLY A 121 8.54 -9.76 0.28
C GLY A 121 9.31 -8.43 0.18
N MET A 122 8.67 -7.31 0.56
CA MET A 122 9.22 -5.96 0.49
C MET A 122 9.57 -5.43 1.88
N TYR A 123 10.39 -4.37 1.92
CA TYR A 123 10.84 -3.77 3.17
C TYR A 123 9.79 -2.89 3.82
N TYR A 124 9.81 -2.82 5.15
CA TYR A 124 8.87 -1.98 5.88
C TYR A 124 9.47 -1.30 7.11
N VAL A 125 8.87 -0.17 7.49
CA VAL A 125 9.12 0.55 8.75
C VAL A 125 7.77 0.88 9.37
N ASN A 126 7.41 0.15 10.42
CA ASN A 126 6.10 0.26 11.05
C ASN A 126 6.12 0.96 12.42
N GLU A 127 7.27 1.04 13.10
CA GLU A 127 7.33 1.63 14.44
C GLU A 127 7.76 3.11 14.38
N ARG A 128 9.03 3.39 14.28
CA ARG A 128 9.55 4.76 14.29
C ARG A 128 10.46 5.00 13.09
N TRP A 129 10.17 6.05 12.34
CA TRP A 129 11.09 6.54 11.34
C TRP A 129 12.31 7.17 12.02
N LEU A 130 13.47 6.60 11.84
CA LEU A 130 14.72 7.16 12.36
C LEU A 130 15.22 8.26 11.43
N GLY A 131 15.66 9.38 12.01
CA GLY A 131 16.23 10.47 11.21
C GLY A 131 17.46 10.00 10.42
N GLY A 132 17.50 10.34 9.14
CA GLY A 132 18.61 9.94 8.27
C GLY A 132 18.56 8.50 7.78
N MET A 133 17.41 7.80 7.89
CA MET A 133 17.29 6.40 7.50
C MET A 133 17.67 6.15 6.03
N LEU A 134 17.37 7.06 5.13
CA LEU A 134 17.77 6.99 3.73
C LEU A 134 19.02 7.85 3.44
N THR A 135 19.11 9.06 3.99
CA THR A 135 20.21 10.00 3.70
C THR A 135 21.51 9.64 4.39
N ASN A 136 21.46 9.00 5.57
CA ASN A 136 22.63 8.49 6.30
C ASN A 136 22.54 6.98 6.48
N PHE A 137 22.31 6.28 5.37
CA PHE A 137 22.10 4.83 5.37
C PHE A 137 23.31 4.05 5.88
N LYS A 138 24.53 4.56 5.68
CA LYS A 138 25.75 3.93 6.21
C LYS A 138 25.71 3.74 7.74
N THR A 139 25.19 4.72 8.48
CA THR A 139 25.02 4.61 9.93
C THR A 139 23.92 3.58 10.27
N ILE A 140 22.85 3.52 9.50
CA ILE A 140 21.79 2.51 9.69
C ILE A 140 22.35 1.10 9.44
N GLN A 141 23.13 0.91 8.38
CA GLN A 141 23.79 -0.38 8.10
C GLN A 141 24.69 -0.83 9.25
N SER A 142 25.44 0.09 9.89
CA SER A 142 26.26 -0.27 11.07
C SER A 142 25.39 -0.75 12.25
N ARG A 143 24.19 -0.20 12.42
CA ARG A 143 23.23 -0.65 13.44
C ARG A 143 22.59 -1.99 13.08
N ILE A 144 22.29 -2.22 11.81
CA ILE A 144 21.84 -3.53 11.32
C ILE A 144 22.93 -4.59 11.51
N ALA A 145 24.18 -4.26 11.21
CA ALA A 145 25.29 -5.17 11.47
C ALA A 145 25.43 -5.51 12.97
N ARG A 146 25.21 -4.52 13.85
CA ARG A 146 25.19 -4.76 15.31
C ARG A 146 24.02 -5.67 15.70
N LEU A 147 22.84 -5.50 15.14
CA LEU A 147 21.69 -6.37 15.36
C LEU A 147 22.03 -7.83 14.97
N LYS A 148 22.54 -8.04 13.76
CA LYS A 148 22.94 -9.35 13.26
C LYS A 148 24.07 -9.97 14.14
N ALA A 149 24.98 -9.15 14.67
CA ALA A 149 26.03 -9.63 15.58
C ALA A 149 25.45 -10.13 16.92
N ILE A 150 24.46 -9.44 17.48
CA ILE A 150 23.81 -9.87 18.73
C ILE A 150 23.01 -11.17 18.49
N GLU A 151 22.32 -11.30 17.36
CA GLU A 151 21.62 -12.53 16.98
C GLU A 151 22.59 -13.70 16.89
N LYS A 152 23.73 -13.52 16.23
CA LYS A 152 24.78 -14.54 16.12
C LYS A 152 25.36 -14.92 17.49
N MET A 153 25.58 -13.95 18.39
CA MET A 153 26.02 -14.23 19.76
C MET A 153 25.00 -15.08 20.55
N SER A 154 23.70 -14.90 20.26
CA SER A 154 22.65 -15.71 20.87
C SER A 154 22.66 -17.15 20.34
N GLU A 155 22.95 -17.36 19.05
CA GLU A 155 23.02 -18.68 18.41
C GLU A 155 24.30 -19.44 18.83
N ASP A 156 25.44 -18.74 18.93
CA ASP A 156 26.74 -19.30 19.33
C ASP A 156 26.80 -19.68 20.82
N GLY A 157 25.78 -19.43 21.63
CA GLY A 157 25.75 -19.70 23.06
C GLY A 157 26.63 -18.77 23.90
N THR A 158 27.10 -17.68 23.34
CA THR A 158 27.96 -16.69 24.03
C THR A 158 27.29 -16.08 25.25
N PHE A 159 25.95 -16.06 25.29
CA PHE A 159 25.17 -15.54 26.43
C PHE A 159 25.34 -16.37 27.70
N ASP A 160 25.74 -17.64 27.62
CA ASP A 160 25.94 -18.50 28.79
C ASP A 160 27.28 -18.21 29.49
N VAL A 161 28.24 -17.61 28.77
CA VAL A 161 29.56 -17.24 29.31
C VAL A 161 29.58 -15.83 29.91
N LEU A 162 28.66 -14.96 29.46
CA LEU A 162 28.60 -13.56 29.89
C LEU A 162 27.92 -13.38 31.24
N PRO A 163 28.27 -12.33 32.03
CA PRO A 163 27.57 -11.96 33.24
C PRO A 163 26.09 -11.66 32.95
N LYS A 164 25.17 -12.09 33.83
CA LYS A 164 23.72 -11.92 33.68
C LYS A 164 23.31 -10.46 33.39
N LYS A 165 24.02 -9.49 33.97
CA LYS A 165 23.72 -8.06 33.76
C LYS A 165 23.94 -7.65 32.30
N GLU A 166 25.07 -8.07 31.70
CA GLU A 166 25.39 -7.77 30.30
C GLU A 166 24.41 -8.45 29.33
N VAL A 167 24.04 -9.70 29.60
CA VAL A 167 23.03 -10.41 28.80
C VAL A 167 21.69 -9.67 28.79
N ILE A 168 21.27 -9.13 29.95
CA ILE A 168 20.02 -8.35 30.03
C ILE A 168 20.13 -7.05 29.22
N GLU A 169 21.28 -6.37 29.25
CA GLU A 169 21.51 -5.15 28.47
C GLU A 169 21.54 -5.43 26.97
N LEU A 170 22.20 -6.50 26.54
CA LEU A 170 22.24 -6.95 25.13
C LEU A 170 20.84 -7.34 24.63
N LYS A 171 20.04 -8.06 25.42
CA LYS A 171 18.65 -8.39 25.06
C LYS A 171 17.79 -7.15 24.88
N LYS A 172 17.92 -6.15 25.76
CA LYS A 172 17.20 -4.87 25.63
C LYS A 172 17.65 -4.07 24.40
N GLU A 173 18.94 -4.11 24.09
CA GLU A 173 19.49 -3.50 22.86
C GLU A 173 18.92 -4.20 21.63
N TRP A 174 18.92 -5.53 21.61
CA TRP A 174 18.37 -6.35 20.54
C TRP A 174 16.89 -6.05 20.29
N GLU A 175 16.05 -6.09 21.33
CA GLU A 175 14.61 -5.78 21.21
C GLU A 175 14.36 -4.39 20.61
N LYS A 176 15.15 -3.39 21.04
CA LYS A 176 15.03 -2.04 20.52
C LYS A 176 15.44 -1.92 19.06
N LEU A 177 16.50 -2.60 18.66
CA LEU A 177 16.98 -2.61 17.28
C LEU A 177 16.04 -3.40 16.39
N GLU A 178 15.60 -4.58 16.82
CA GLU A 178 14.64 -5.42 16.10
C GLU A 178 13.34 -4.69 15.85
N LYS A 179 12.79 -4.05 16.85
CA LYS A 179 11.55 -3.27 16.75
C LYS A 179 11.62 -2.17 15.71
N ASN A 180 12.76 -1.47 15.57
CA ASN A 180 12.88 -0.32 14.68
C ASN A 180 13.47 -0.64 13.30
N LEU A 181 14.31 -1.67 13.21
CA LEU A 181 15.08 -1.99 12.01
C LEU A 181 14.78 -3.38 11.44
N GLY A 182 13.91 -4.16 12.11
CA GLY A 182 13.60 -5.54 11.71
C GLY A 182 13.15 -5.66 10.25
N GLY A 183 12.30 -4.76 9.78
CA GLY A 183 11.77 -4.77 8.42
C GLY A 183 12.75 -4.32 7.33
N ILE A 184 13.96 -3.86 7.69
CA ILE A 184 14.98 -3.38 6.73
C ILE A 184 16.34 -4.11 6.90
N LYS A 185 16.34 -5.28 7.54
CA LYS A 185 17.59 -6.04 7.79
C LYS A 185 18.35 -6.40 6.51
N GLU A 186 17.65 -6.59 5.42
CA GLU A 186 18.20 -7.07 4.14
C GLU A 186 18.25 -5.99 3.05
N MET A 187 17.92 -4.77 3.39
CA MET A 187 17.93 -3.63 2.47
C MET A 187 19.35 -3.17 2.11
#